data_8d347a3f6fda22e58ee07ed772a35739
#
_entry.id   8d347a3f6fda22e58ee07ed772a35739
#
_cell.length_a   1.000
_cell.length_b   1.000
_cell.length_c   1.000
_cell.angle_alpha   90.00
_cell.angle_beta   90.00
_cell.angle_gamma   90.00
#
_symmetry.space_group_name_H-M   'P 1'
#
loop_
_entity.id
_entity.type
_entity.pdbx_description
1 polymer ?
#
loop_
_entity_poly.entity_id
_entity_poly.type
_entity_poly.pdbx_seq_one_letter_code
_entity_poly.pdbx_strand_id
1 'polypeptide(L)' 'LDSNEDTTGFIRVVSGELKIVRQGFGFVEDVHIPVSYVHETGLSAGQQLRLLAYKKWDKKKNAVAWSIRELF' A
#
# COMPACT_ATOMS: atom_id res chain seq x y z
N LEU A 1 17.47 9.94 -12.82
CA LEU A 1 17.25 10.79 -12.98
C LEU A 1 15.86 11.21 -12.90
N ASP A 2 15.37 11.52 -13.50
CA ASP A 2 14.16 11.87 -13.59
C ASP A 2 13.17 11.18 -12.78
N SER A 3 13.36 9.99 -12.45
CA SER A 3 12.44 9.24 -11.66
C SER A 3 12.23 9.86 -10.31
N ASN A 4 13.16 10.58 -9.82
CA ASN A 4 13.00 11.22 -8.53
C ASN A 4 11.94 12.29 -8.56
N GLU A 5 11.85 12.99 -9.62
CA GLU A 5 10.87 14.02 -9.73
C GLU A 5 9.50 13.42 -9.77
N ASP A 6 9.35 12.35 -10.51
CA ASP A 6 8.07 11.71 -10.63
C ASP A 6 7.60 11.17 -9.31
N THR A 7 8.52 10.64 -8.50
CA THR A 7 8.15 10.05 -7.24
C THR A 7 7.59 11.07 -6.28
N THR A 8 8.04 12.28 -6.34
CA THR A 8 7.63 13.30 -5.40
C THR A 8 6.13 13.53 -5.41
N GLY A 9 5.53 13.52 -6.58
CA GLY A 9 4.10 13.72 -6.66
C GLY A 9 3.29 12.46 -6.47
N PHE A 10 3.96 11.33 -6.27
CA PHE A 10 3.30 10.03 -6.19
C PHE A 10 3.46 9.36 -4.84
N ILE A 11 3.76 10.13 -3.82
CA ILE A 11 3.91 9.60 -2.47
C ILE A 11 2.98 10.35 -1.56
N ARG A 12 2.27 9.61 -0.69
CA ARG A 12 1.40 10.25 0.28
C ARG A 12 1.27 9.39 1.53
N VAL A 13 0.90 10.03 2.64
CA VAL A 13 0.62 9.34 3.88
C VAL A 13 -0.86 8.98 3.89
N VAL A 14 -1.15 7.73 4.20
CA VAL A 14 -2.52 7.23 4.26
C VAL A 14 -2.74 6.60 5.62
N SER A 15 -3.89 6.83 6.22
CA SER A 15 -4.24 6.16 7.48
C SER A 15 -5.66 5.65 7.38
N GLY A 16 -5.92 4.57 8.09
CA GLY A 16 -7.24 3.96 8.07
C GLY A 16 -7.21 2.56 8.62
N GLU A 17 -8.33 1.89 8.52
CA GLU A 17 -8.49 0.54 9.05
C GLU A 17 -8.01 -0.48 8.02
N LEU A 18 -7.23 -1.45 8.49
CA LEU A 18 -6.72 -2.52 7.62
C LEU A 18 -7.83 -3.52 7.34
N LYS A 19 -8.02 -3.83 6.08
CA LYS A 19 -8.94 -4.89 5.65
C LYS A 19 -8.11 -5.97 4.99
N ILE A 20 -8.33 -7.21 5.42
CA ILE A 20 -7.59 -8.35 4.87
C ILE A 20 -8.58 -9.22 4.11
N VAL A 21 -8.24 -9.52 2.85
CA VAL A 21 -9.11 -10.33 2.02
C VAL A 21 -8.78 -11.81 2.20
N ARG A 22 -9.60 -12.66 1.61
CA ARG A 22 -9.47 -14.10 1.76
C ARG A 22 -8.10 -14.62 1.35
N GLN A 23 -7.50 -14.02 0.33
CA GLN A 23 -6.19 -14.44 -0.16
C GLN A 23 -5.06 -14.08 0.79
N GLY A 24 -5.30 -13.20 1.76
CA GLY A 24 -4.29 -12.85 2.76
C GLY A 24 -3.64 -11.49 2.58
N PHE A 25 -3.81 -10.85 1.43
CA PHE A 25 -3.30 -9.49 1.28
C PHE A 25 -4.31 -8.51 1.85
N GLY A 26 -3.88 -7.27 2.05
CA GLY A 26 -4.73 -6.31 2.73
C GLY A 26 -4.83 -4.98 1.99
N PHE A 27 -5.74 -4.14 2.48
CA PHE A 27 -5.95 -2.79 1.97
C PHE A 27 -6.12 -1.83 3.13
N VAL A 28 -5.55 -0.64 2.98
CA VAL A 28 -5.88 0.52 3.83
C VAL A 28 -6.31 1.58 2.84
N GLU A 29 -7.57 1.95 2.88
CA GLU A 29 -8.19 2.82 1.88
C GLU A 29 -8.01 2.15 0.52
N ASP A 30 -7.31 2.76 -0.42
CA ASP A 30 -7.05 2.16 -1.71
C ASP A 30 -5.61 1.68 -1.87
N VAL A 31 -4.87 1.56 -0.76
CA VAL A 31 -3.48 1.15 -0.77
C VAL A 31 -3.38 -0.35 -0.59
N HIS A 32 -2.73 -1.03 -1.54
CA HIS A 32 -2.57 -2.48 -1.50
C HIS A 32 -1.38 -2.86 -0.63
N ILE A 33 -1.58 -3.85 0.25
CA ILE A 33 -0.53 -4.37 1.13
C ILE A 33 -0.34 -5.85 0.79
N PRO A 34 0.85 -6.24 0.30
CA PRO A 34 1.09 -7.63 -0.10
C PRO A 34 1.01 -8.61 1.06
N VAL A 35 0.70 -9.87 0.76
CA VAL A 35 0.60 -10.93 1.75
C VAL A 35 1.88 -11.03 2.57
N SER A 36 3.05 -10.97 1.91
CA SER A 36 4.30 -11.09 2.63
C SER A 36 4.48 -9.99 3.66
N TYR A 37 4.04 -8.78 3.31
CA TYR A 37 4.16 -7.65 4.22
C TYR A 37 3.26 -7.85 5.44
N VAL A 38 2.04 -8.32 5.20
CA VAL A 38 1.08 -8.60 6.28
C VAL A 38 1.68 -9.63 7.25
N HIS A 39 2.27 -10.67 6.70
CA HIS A 39 2.87 -11.72 7.52
C HIS A 39 4.08 -11.24 8.30
N GLU A 40 4.96 -10.54 7.65
CA GLU A 40 6.22 -10.12 8.28
C GLU A 40 6.01 -9.11 9.38
N THR A 41 5.01 -8.27 9.25
CA THR A 41 4.76 -7.24 10.27
C THR A 41 3.67 -7.65 11.25
N GLY A 42 3.04 -8.81 11.05
CA GLY A 42 2.05 -9.30 12.00
C GLY A 42 0.79 -8.46 12.06
N LEU A 43 0.34 -7.96 10.93
CA LEU A 43 -0.83 -7.11 10.88
C LEU A 43 -2.12 -7.92 11.03
N SER A 44 -3.15 -7.30 11.58
CA SER A 44 -4.44 -7.93 11.80
C SER A 44 -5.55 -7.10 11.18
N ALA A 45 -6.59 -7.78 10.72
CA ALA A 45 -7.76 -7.12 10.16
C ALA A 45 -8.39 -6.22 11.23
N GLY A 46 -8.81 -5.03 10.82
CA GLY A 46 -9.43 -4.08 11.74
C GLY A 46 -8.45 -3.18 12.46
N GLN A 47 -7.16 -3.39 12.27
CA GLN A 47 -6.13 -2.60 12.92
C GLN A 47 -6.03 -1.24 12.25
N GLN A 48 -5.91 -0.20 13.06
CA GLN A 48 -5.70 1.15 12.53
C GLN A 48 -4.24 1.33 12.18
N LEU A 49 -3.97 1.71 10.95
CA LEU A 49 -2.60 1.84 10.45
C LEU A 49 -2.38 3.21 9.85
N ARG A 50 -1.14 3.63 9.90
CA ARG A 50 -0.68 4.83 9.22
C ARG A 50 0.54 4.44 8.41
N LEU A 51 0.53 4.74 7.13
CA LEU A 51 1.57 4.26 6.25
C LEU A 51 1.91 5.27 5.17
N LEU A 52 3.05 5.07 4.56
CA LEU A 52 3.47 5.84 3.40
C LEU A 52 3.18 4.99 2.17
N ALA A 53 2.44 5.56 1.24
CA ALA A 53 2.06 4.87 0.01
C ALA A 53 2.69 5.53 -1.20
N TYR A 54 2.89 4.75 -2.25
CA TYR A 54 3.40 5.29 -3.50
C TYR A 54 2.58 4.79 -4.68
N LYS A 55 2.55 5.59 -5.73
CA LYS A 55 1.79 5.25 -6.92
C LYS A 55 2.64 4.34 -7.81
N LYS A 56 2.01 3.31 -8.35
CA LYS A 56 2.71 2.31 -9.12
C LYS A 56 1.84 1.86 -10.28
N TRP A 57 2.44 1.65 -11.44
CA TRP A 57 1.71 1.11 -12.59
C TRP A 57 1.50 -0.38 -12.39
N ASP A 58 0.27 -0.82 -12.49
CA ASP A 58 -0.08 -2.22 -12.36
C ASP A 58 -0.37 -2.77 -13.76
N LYS A 59 0.54 -3.58 -14.27
CA LYS A 59 0.43 -4.11 -15.62
C LYS A 59 -0.78 -5.02 -15.78
N LYS A 60 -1.14 -5.74 -14.75
CA LYS A 60 -2.27 -6.65 -14.84
C LYS A 60 -3.57 -5.92 -14.97
N LYS A 61 -3.71 -4.82 -14.27
CA LYS A 61 -4.91 -4.02 -14.33
C LYS A 61 -4.83 -2.94 -15.39
N ASN A 62 -3.63 -2.75 -15.95
CA ASN A 62 -3.38 -1.71 -16.92
C ASN A 62 -3.81 -0.35 -16.38
N ALA A 63 -3.48 -0.11 -15.13
CA ALA A 63 -3.89 1.13 -14.44
C ALA A 63 -2.91 1.44 -13.32
N VAL A 64 -2.99 2.66 -12.81
CA VAL A 64 -2.17 3.08 -11.69
C VAL A 64 -2.83 2.61 -10.40
N ALA A 65 -2.02 2.11 -9.47
CA ALA A 65 -2.49 1.66 -8.17
C ALA A 65 -1.57 2.19 -7.08
N TRP A 66 -2.08 2.25 -5.85
CA TRP A 66 -1.28 2.65 -4.70
C TRP A 66 -0.79 1.40 -3.99
N SER A 67 0.48 1.43 -3.57
CA SER A 67 1.09 0.32 -2.84
C SER A 67 1.76 0.85 -1.59
N ILE A 68 1.88 -0.01 -0.60
CA ILE A 68 2.53 0.39 0.64
C ILE A 68 4.03 0.52 0.40
N ARG A 69 4.62 1.58 0.92
CA ARG A 69 6.05 1.76 0.88
C ARG A 69 6.65 1.48 2.26
N GLU A 70 5.98 1.99 3.29
CA GLU A 70 6.52 1.81 4.63
C GLU A 70 5.41 2.05 5.65
N LEU A 71 5.46 1.35 6.76
CA LEU A 71 4.49 1.46 7.83
C LEU A 71 5.07 2.32 8.94
N PHE A 72 4.26 3.24 9.46
CA PHE A 72 4.69 4.08 10.57
C PHE A 72 4.37 3.47 11.92
#